data_97143f6de393d8cfeef666c090f051de
#
_entry.id   97143f6de393d8cfeef666c090f051de
#
_cell.length_a   1.000
_cell.length_b   1.000
_cell.length_c   1.000
_cell.angle_alpha   90.00
_cell.angle_beta   90.00
_cell.angle_gamma   90.00
#
_symmetry.space_group_name_H-M   'P 1'
#
loop_
_entity.id
_entity.type
_entity.pdbx_description
1 polymer ?
#
loop_
_entity_poly.entity_id
_entity_poly.type
_entity_poly.pdbx_seq_one_letter_code
_entity_poly.pdbx_strand_id
1 'polypeptide(L)'
;MQALRGLADEHQLCLRALGVEKRGHGACFRHQIRRCAGACAGKENLHAHHARAAAALSGLKTAAWPWHGPIGIIEEDRERDAAEVHVVDNWCLLGTADSEDGVGELLESRARLRFDLDQYKILARHLSKGRARVIELGTRIPARSH
;
A
#
# COMPACT_ATOMS: atom_id res chain seq x y z
N MET A 1 1.02 7.07 -3.58
CA MET A 1 0.74 8.02 -4.69
C MET A 1 1.95 8.42 -5.51
N GLN A 2 3.11 8.69 -4.91
CA GLN A 2 4.33 9.03 -5.65
C GLN A 2 4.78 7.94 -6.63
N ALA A 3 4.74 6.68 -6.22
CA ALA A 3 5.12 5.54 -7.08
C ALA A 3 4.26 5.45 -8.36
N LEU A 4 2.95 5.66 -8.23
CA LEU A 4 2.05 5.66 -9.38
C LEU A 4 2.30 6.84 -10.32
N ARG A 5 2.59 8.01 -9.76
CA ARG A 5 2.93 9.20 -10.55
C ARG A 5 4.26 9.02 -11.30
N GLY A 6 5.27 8.47 -10.63
CA GLY A 6 6.55 8.13 -11.25
C GLY A 6 6.38 7.14 -12.40
N LEU A 7 5.61 6.08 -12.19
CA LEU A 7 5.29 5.11 -13.23
C LEU A 7 4.53 5.76 -14.40
N ALA A 8 3.57 6.62 -14.09
CA ALA A 8 2.82 7.35 -15.11
C ALA A 8 3.71 8.29 -15.93
N ASP A 9 4.71 8.91 -15.31
CA ASP A 9 5.68 9.75 -16.02
C ASP A 9 6.60 8.90 -16.93
N GLU A 10 7.09 7.79 -16.43
CA GLU A 10 7.96 6.89 -17.19
C GLU A 10 7.25 6.29 -18.42
N HIS A 11 6.00 5.92 -18.26
CA HIS A 11 5.20 5.27 -19.31
C HIS A 11 4.21 6.20 -20.01
N GLN A 12 4.25 7.48 -19.76
CA GLN A 12 3.34 8.48 -20.32
C GLN A 12 1.85 8.15 -20.14
N LEU A 13 1.50 7.63 -18.98
CA LEU A 13 0.12 7.29 -18.64
C LEU A 13 -0.70 8.54 -18.30
N CYS A 14 -1.97 8.49 -18.65
CA CYS A 14 -2.91 9.56 -18.32
C CYS A 14 -3.52 9.33 -16.94
N LEU A 15 -3.23 10.19 -15.97
CA LEU A 15 -3.78 10.08 -14.62
C LEU A 15 -5.30 10.31 -14.56
N ARG A 16 -5.85 11.07 -15.49
CA ARG A 16 -7.32 11.21 -15.65
C ARG A 16 -7.97 9.91 -16.11
N ALA A 17 -7.39 9.25 -17.10
CA ALA A 17 -7.88 7.97 -17.61
C ALA A 17 -7.78 6.87 -16.57
N LEU A 18 -6.79 6.94 -15.68
CA LEU A 18 -6.63 6.02 -14.55
C LEU A 18 -7.54 6.34 -13.35
N GLY A 19 -8.30 7.44 -13.40
CA GLY A 19 -9.17 7.87 -12.30
C GLY A 19 -8.45 8.48 -11.11
N VAL A 20 -7.16 8.77 -11.22
CA VAL A 20 -6.33 9.38 -10.16
C VAL A 20 -6.56 10.88 -10.08
N GLU A 21 -6.77 11.53 -11.21
CA GLU A 21 -7.11 12.94 -11.29
C GLU A 21 -8.54 13.14 -11.76
N LYS A 22 -9.13 14.24 -11.33
CA LYS A 22 -10.51 14.59 -11.72
C LYS A 22 -10.60 14.80 -13.24
N ARG A 23 -11.74 14.41 -13.80
CA ARG A 23 -12.07 14.72 -15.17
C ARG A 23 -12.14 16.24 -15.36
N GLY A 24 -11.62 16.73 -16.48
CA GLY A 24 -11.67 18.13 -16.85
C GLY A 24 -11.87 18.25 -18.36
N HIS A 25 -12.04 19.48 -18.83
CA HIS A 25 -12.15 19.77 -20.24
C HIS A 25 -10.78 19.83 -20.92
N GLY A 26 -10.67 19.28 -22.13
CA GLY A 26 -9.45 19.30 -22.92
C GLY A 26 -8.34 18.39 -22.39
N ALA A 27 -7.15 18.57 -22.94
CA ALA A 27 -5.97 17.79 -22.55
C ALA A 27 -5.53 18.11 -21.11
N CYS A 28 -5.07 17.09 -20.37
CA CYS A 28 -4.50 17.29 -19.07
C CYS A 28 -3.18 18.09 -19.14
N PHE A 29 -2.80 18.71 -18.03
CA PHE A 29 -1.54 19.47 -17.97
C PHE A 29 -0.33 18.60 -18.35
N ARG A 30 -0.30 17.35 -17.94
CA ARG A 30 0.79 16.42 -18.24
C ARG A 30 0.91 16.13 -19.75
N HIS A 31 -0.20 16.13 -20.49
CA HIS A 31 -0.15 16.04 -21.95
C HIS A 31 0.49 17.27 -22.57
N GLN A 32 0.20 18.45 -22.04
CA GLN A 32 0.78 19.71 -22.51
C GLN A 32 2.31 19.74 -22.32
N ILE A 33 2.83 19.10 -21.27
CA ILE A 33 4.27 18.97 -21.02
C ILE A 33 4.87 17.66 -21.54
N ARG A 34 4.17 16.94 -22.41
CA ARG A 34 4.58 15.69 -23.05
C ARG A 34 4.86 14.50 -22.09
N ARG A 35 4.21 14.49 -20.95
CA ARG A 35 4.27 13.39 -19.98
C ARG A 35 3.03 12.49 -19.99
N CYS A 36 2.14 12.70 -20.93
CA CYS A 36 0.94 11.92 -21.17
C CYS A 36 0.75 11.74 -22.66
N ALA A 37 0.49 10.51 -23.09
CA ALA A 37 0.31 10.20 -24.50
C ALA A 37 -1.01 10.74 -25.11
N GLY A 38 -1.88 11.31 -24.28
CA GLY A 38 -3.07 12.02 -24.75
C GLY A 38 -4.34 11.20 -24.77
N ALA A 39 -4.47 10.17 -23.95
CA ALA A 39 -5.73 9.43 -23.78
C ALA A 39 -6.88 10.37 -23.36
N CYS A 40 -6.60 11.41 -22.58
CA CYS A 40 -7.54 12.45 -22.17
C CYS A 40 -8.00 13.36 -23.33
N ALA A 41 -7.19 13.49 -24.37
CA ALA A 41 -7.44 14.38 -25.52
C ALA A 41 -7.85 13.63 -26.79
N GLY A 42 -8.13 12.33 -26.71
CA GLY A 42 -8.45 11.50 -27.87
C GLY A 42 -7.25 11.21 -28.78
N LYS A 43 -6.03 11.54 -28.37
CA LYS A 43 -4.81 11.27 -29.15
C LYS A 43 -4.36 9.82 -29.03
N GLU A 44 -4.76 9.12 -27.97
CA GLU A 44 -4.53 7.71 -27.75
C GLU A 44 -5.87 7.01 -27.47
N ASN A 45 -6.05 5.83 -28.06
CA ASN A 45 -7.21 4.99 -27.80
C ASN A 45 -7.18 4.50 -26.34
N LEU A 46 -8.32 4.54 -25.66
CA LEU A 46 -8.43 4.11 -24.26
C LEU A 46 -8.02 2.64 -24.06
N HIS A 47 -8.35 1.75 -25.00
CA HIS A 47 -7.93 0.35 -24.91
C HIS A 47 -6.41 0.20 -24.97
N ALA A 48 -5.75 0.93 -25.85
CA ALA A 48 -4.28 0.96 -25.95
C ALA A 48 -3.66 1.54 -24.68
N HIS A 49 -4.23 2.61 -24.13
CA HIS A 49 -3.80 3.19 -22.85
C HIS A 49 -3.93 2.20 -21.72
N HIS A 50 -5.08 1.54 -21.57
CA HIS A 50 -5.32 0.57 -20.50
C HIS A 50 -4.42 -0.66 -20.63
N ALA A 51 -4.16 -1.16 -21.85
CA ALA A 51 -3.23 -2.24 -22.07
C ALA A 51 -1.79 -1.87 -21.64
N ARG A 52 -1.36 -0.67 -22.01
CA ARG A 52 -0.05 -0.12 -21.62
C ARG A 52 0.05 0.13 -20.12
N ALA A 53 -1.01 0.64 -19.51
CA ALA A 53 -1.12 0.83 -18.06
C ALA A 53 -1.05 -0.53 -17.32
N ALA A 54 -1.77 -1.54 -17.80
CA ALA A 54 -1.74 -2.89 -17.19
C ALA A 54 -0.34 -3.51 -17.27
N ALA A 55 0.36 -3.35 -18.39
CA ALA A 55 1.73 -3.83 -18.54
C ALA A 55 2.70 -3.10 -17.59
N ALA A 56 2.58 -1.80 -17.48
CA ALA A 56 3.39 -0.99 -16.55
C ALA A 56 3.10 -1.34 -15.09
N LEU A 57 1.83 -1.46 -14.72
CA LEU A 57 1.38 -1.82 -13.37
C LEU A 57 1.71 -3.27 -12.99
N SER A 58 1.97 -4.14 -13.95
CA SER A 58 2.38 -5.53 -13.67
C SER A 58 3.67 -5.60 -12.86
N GLY A 59 4.56 -4.63 -13.01
CA GLY A 59 5.76 -4.47 -12.19
C GLY A 59 5.47 -4.02 -10.75
N LEU A 60 4.28 -3.50 -10.49
CA LEU A 60 3.81 -3.09 -9.17
C LEU A 60 2.89 -4.12 -8.51
N LYS A 61 2.76 -5.33 -9.08
CA LYS A 61 1.93 -6.36 -8.47
C LYS A 61 2.38 -6.61 -7.03
N THR A 62 1.42 -6.48 -6.13
CA THR A 62 1.60 -6.81 -4.73
C THR A 62 0.96 -8.17 -4.44
N ALA A 63 1.56 -8.93 -3.54
CA ALA A 63 0.91 -10.14 -3.03
C ALA A 63 -0.33 -9.75 -2.21
N ALA A 64 -1.37 -10.57 -2.27
CA ALA A 64 -2.50 -10.41 -1.37
C ALA A 64 -2.05 -10.58 0.08
N TRP A 65 -2.69 -9.84 1.00
CA TRP A 65 -2.45 -10.00 2.42
C TRP A 65 -2.88 -11.39 2.87
N PRO A 66 -1.94 -12.25 3.38
CA PRO A 66 -2.24 -13.65 3.63
C PRO A 66 -3.00 -13.93 4.92
N TRP A 67 -3.16 -12.93 5.78
CA TRP A 67 -3.87 -13.06 7.05
C TRP A 67 -5.26 -12.45 7.00
N HIS A 68 -6.14 -12.91 7.88
CA HIS A 68 -7.52 -12.41 7.96
C HIS A 68 -7.64 -11.01 8.58
N GLY A 69 -6.62 -10.55 9.26
CA GLY A 69 -6.61 -9.26 9.93
C GLY A 69 -5.20 -8.79 10.23
N PRO A 70 -5.04 -7.84 11.14
CA PRO A 70 -3.73 -7.34 11.53
C PRO A 70 -2.88 -8.43 12.19
N ILE A 71 -1.56 -8.28 12.02
CA ILE A 71 -0.56 -9.14 12.64
C ILE A 71 0.39 -8.33 13.51
N GLY A 72 1.02 -8.98 14.46
CA GLY A 72 2.19 -8.49 15.18
C GLY A 72 3.43 -9.21 14.72
N ILE A 73 4.50 -8.48 14.43
CA ILE A 73 5.83 -9.02 14.23
C ILE A 73 6.61 -8.78 15.51
N ILE A 74 7.00 -9.85 16.19
CA ILE A 74 7.69 -9.76 17.47
C ILE A 74 9.18 -9.69 17.22
N GLU A 75 9.81 -8.67 17.80
CA GLU A 75 11.25 -8.49 17.83
C GLU A 75 11.70 -8.49 19.28
N GLU A 76 12.60 -9.42 19.62
CA GLU A 76 13.14 -9.56 20.97
C GLU A 76 14.56 -9.00 21.03
N ASP A 77 14.79 -8.08 21.95
CA ASP A 77 16.13 -7.62 22.31
C ASP A 77 16.58 -8.35 23.59
N ARG A 78 17.42 -9.35 23.40
CA ARG A 78 17.90 -10.18 24.51
C ARG A 78 18.83 -9.43 25.46
N GLU A 79 19.51 -8.41 24.97
CA GLU A 79 20.43 -7.61 25.81
C GLU A 79 19.68 -6.73 26.78
N ARG A 80 18.50 -6.26 26.38
CA ARG A 80 17.64 -5.37 27.18
C ARG A 80 16.49 -6.10 27.88
N ASP A 81 16.35 -7.40 27.65
CA ASP A 81 15.21 -8.21 28.12
C ASP A 81 13.87 -7.54 27.77
N ALA A 82 13.80 -7.03 26.54
CA ALA A 82 12.66 -6.28 26.02
C ALA A 82 12.17 -6.92 24.73
N ALA A 83 10.86 -6.87 24.51
CA ALA A 83 10.23 -7.28 23.28
C ALA A 83 9.39 -6.11 22.71
N GLU A 84 9.45 -5.94 21.42
CA GLU A 84 8.64 -4.98 20.68
C GLU A 84 7.74 -5.73 19.69
N VAL A 85 6.56 -5.19 19.47
CA VAL A 85 5.60 -5.71 18.49
C VAL A 85 5.37 -4.66 17.42
N HIS A 86 5.75 -4.98 16.21
CA HIS A 86 5.43 -4.17 15.04
C HIS A 86 4.05 -4.58 14.54
N VAL A 87 3.09 -3.68 14.62
CA VAL A 87 1.70 -3.94 14.22
C VAL A 87 1.52 -3.57 12.75
N VAL A 88 1.10 -4.54 11.95
CA VAL A 88 0.94 -4.42 10.50
C VAL A 88 -0.44 -4.90 10.10
N ASP A 89 -1.10 -4.16 9.22
CA ASP A 89 -2.37 -4.56 8.62
C ASP A 89 -2.40 -4.22 7.14
N ASN A 90 -2.74 -5.20 6.30
CA ASN A 90 -2.79 -5.03 4.84
C ASN A 90 -1.53 -4.34 4.25
N TRP A 91 -0.36 -4.81 4.65
CA TRP A 91 0.95 -4.29 4.25
C TRP A 91 1.27 -2.88 4.74
N CYS A 92 0.51 -2.35 5.68
CA CYS A 92 0.74 -1.05 6.28
C CYS A 92 1.19 -1.20 7.73
N LEU A 93 2.36 -0.63 8.05
CA LEU A 93 2.84 -0.57 9.43
C LEU A 93 2.04 0.49 10.21
N LEU A 94 1.33 0.06 11.24
CA LEU A 94 0.62 0.97 12.13
C LEU A 94 1.57 1.65 13.13
N GLY A 95 2.56 0.93 13.58
CA GLY A 95 3.53 1.39 14.54
C GLY A 95 4.15 0.24 15.31
N THR A 96 4.91 0.57 16.34
CA THR A 96 5.60 -0.37 17.21
C THR A 96 5.16 -0.12 18.65
N ALA A 97 4.86 -1.19 19.36
CA ALA A 97 4.44 -1.15 20.76
C ALA A 97 5.22 -2.16 21.60
N ASP A 98 5.39 -1.86 22.86
CA ASP A 98 6.04 -2.71 23.86
C ASP A 98 5.05 -3.28 24.88
N SER A 99 3.77 -3.01 24.73
CA SER A 99 2.70 -3.43 25.62
C SER A 99 1.42 -3.80 24.87
N GLU A 100 0.54 -4.57 25.50
CA GLU A 100 -0.77 -4.91 24.94
C GLU A 100 -1.65 -3.68 24.73
N ASP A 101 -1.61 -2.72 25.64
CA ASP A 101 -2.36 -1.48 25.53
C ASP A 101 -1.89 -0.66 24.32
N GLY A 102 -0.56 -0.55 24.12
CA GLY A 102 0.03 0.10 22.96
C GLY A 102 -0.37 -0.56 21.66
N VAL A 103 -0.45 -1.89 21.61
CA VAL A 103 -0.96 -2.63 20.43
C VAL A 103 -2.44 -2.29 20.19
N GLY A 104 -3.25 -2.23 21.24
CA GLY A 104 -4.65 -1.86 21.13
C GLY A 104 -4.86 -0.45 20.55
N GLU A 105 -4.09 0.53 21.03
CA GLU A 105 -4.12 1.91 20.49
C GLU A 105 -3.74 1.97 19.02
N LEU A 106 -2.72 1.22 18.60
CA LEU A 106 -2.32 1.15 17.20
C LEU A 106 -3.40 0.54 16.33
N LEU A 107 -4.08 -0.51 16.80
CA LEU A 107 -5.19 -1.13 16.06
C LEU A 107 -6.38 -0.19 15.89
N GLU A 108 -6.65 0.69 16.83
CA GLU A 108 -7.69 1.71 16.73
C GLU A 108 -7.36 2.78 15.68
N SER A 109 -6.09 3.05 15.44
CA SER A 109 -5.62 4.06 14.47
C SER A 109 -5.66 3.60 13.01
N ARG A 110 -5.93 2.33 12.74
CA ARG A 110 -5.83 1.71 11.40
C ARG A 110 -6.69 2.34 10.30
N ALA A 111 -7.76 3.06 10.65
CA ALA A 111 -8.61 3.76 9.69
C ALA A 111 -7.90 4.86 8.89
N ARG A 112 -6.70 5.29 9.32
CA ARG A 112 -5.91 6.35 8.70
C ARG A 112 -4.77 5.81 7.82
N LEU A 113 -4.70 4.51 7.62
CA LEU A 113 -3.61 3.87 6.89
C LEU A 113 -3.63 4.21 5.40
N ARG A 114 -2.44 4.42 4.88
CA ARG A 114 -2.20 4.56 3.44
C ARG A 114 -1.17 3.54 3.00
N PHE A 115 -1.44 2.89 1.89
CA PHE A 115 -0.49 1.98 1.27
C PHE A 115 0.74 2.76 0.76
N ASP A 116 1.91 2.27 1.12
CA ASP A 116 3.19 2.76 0.64
C ASP A 116 3.97 1.61 0.00
N LEU A 117 4.41 1.79 -1.25
CA LEU A 117 5.05 0.71 -1.99
C LEU A 117 6.41 0.32 -1.40
N ASP A 118 7.18 1.28 -0.92
CA ASP A 118 8.51 1.01 -0.34
C ASP A 118 8.36 0.24 0.98
N GLN A 119 7.40 0.64 1.80
CA GLN A 119 7.04 -0.09 3.01
C GLN A 119 6.57 -1.51 2.70
N TYR A 120 5.73 -1.68 1.67
CA TYR A 120 5.30 -2.99 1.20
C TYR A 120 6.49 -3.89 0.83
N LYS A 121 7.44 -3.37 0.06
CA LYS A 121 8.63 -4.13 -0.37
C LYS A 121 9.47 -4.58 0.82
N ILE A 122 9.66 -3.72 1.81
CA ILE A 122 10.40 -4.04 3.04
C ILE A 122 9.69 -5.13 3.82
N LEU A 123 8.39 -4.99 4.04
CA LEU A 123 7.57 -5.96 4.78
C LEU A 123 7.47 -7.30 4.05
N ALA A 124 7.23 -7.29 2.75
CA ALA A 124 7.15 -8.50 1.93
C ALA A 124 8.47 -9.28 1.96
N ARG A 125 9.60 -8.59 1.86
CA ARG A 125 10.92 -9.20 1.97
C ARG A 125 11.16 -9.81 3.35
N HIS A 126 10.82 -9.08 4.40
CA HIS A 126 11.03 -9.53 5.78
C HIS A 126 10.16 -10.77 6.10
N LEU A 127 8.91 -10.74 5.72
CA LEU A 127 7.95 -11.82 5.99
C LEU A 127 8.19 -13.06 5.10
N SER A 128 8.69 -12.88 3.87
CA SER A 128 8.98 -14.00 2.97
C SER A 128 10.17 -14.86 3.39
N LYS A 129 11.08 -14.31 4.21
CA LYS A 129 12.24 -15.05 4.71
C LYS A 129 11.91 -16.13 5.75
N GLY A 130 10.68 -16.17 6.26
CA GLY A 130 10.21 -17.18 7.20
C GLY A 130 10.86 -17.15 8.58
N ARG A 131 11.67 -16.15 8.88
CA ARG A 131 12.36 -15.97 10.17
C ARG A 131 11.64 -15.06 11.14
N ALA A 132 10.65 -14.31 10.64
CA ALA A 132 9.87 -13.40 11.46
C ALA A 132 8.91 -14.18 12.36
N ARG A 133 8.88 -13.83 13.65
CA ARG A 133 7.90 -14.34 14.57
C ARG A 133 6.62 -13.53 14.42
N VAL A 134 5.61 -14.13 13.81
CA VAL A 134 4.34 -13.48 13.51
C VAL A 134 3.25 -14.03 14.42
N ILE A 135 2.46 -13.13 14.99
CA ILE A 135 1.22 -13.46 15.70
C ILE A 135 0.04 -12.79 15.01
N GLU A 136 -1.05 -13.51 14.87
CA GLU A 136 -2.31 -12.92 14.41
C GLU A 136 -2.95 -12.17 15.58
N LEU A 137 -3.18 -10.86 15.40
CA LEU A 137 -3.77 -10.03 16.45
C LEU A 137 -5.29 -10.15 16.49
N GLY A 138 -5.88 -10.83 15.49
CA GLY A 138 -7.29 -11.12 15.40
C GLY A 138 -8.16 -9.86 15.39
N THR A 139 -9.32 -9.95 14.75
CA THR A 139 -10.43 -9.13 15.19
C THR A 139 -10.92 -9.73 16.50
N ARG A 140 -10.43 -9.27 17.63
CA ARG A 140 -11.27 -9.30 18.81
C ARG A 140 -12.45 -8.41 18.49
N ILE A 141 -13.47 -9.00 17.89
CA ILE A 141 -14.81 -8.45 18.02
C ILE A 141 -15.00 -8.44 19.53
N PRO A 142 -15.11 -7.26 20.16
CA PRO A 142 -15.50 -7.27 21.55
C PRO A 142 -16.77 -8.09 21.61
N ALA A 143 -16.75 -9.15 22.39
CA ALA A 143 -17.96 -9.90 22.65
C ALA A 143 -19.00 -8.87 23.05
N ARG A 144 -20.01 -8.70 22.21
CA ARG A 144 -21.13 -7.86 22.58
C ARG A 144 -21.66 -8.50 23.87
N SER A 145 -21.33 -7.88 24.96
CA SER A 145 -21.98 -8.19 26.22
C SER A 145 -23.46 -7.87 26.03
N HIS A 146 -24.24 -8.92 25.96
CA HIS A 146 -25.68 -8.77 26.02
C HIS A 146 -26.08 -8.40 27.44
#